data_7771355bf221dfda1523f7e7185ec38e
#
_entry.id   7771355bf221dfda1523f7e7185ec38e
#
_cell.length_a   1.000
_cell.length_b   1.000
_cell.length_c   1.000
_cell.angle_alpha   90.00
_cell.angle_beta   90.00
_cell.angle_gamma   90.00
#
_symmetry.space_group_name_H-M   'P 1'
#
loop_
_entity.id
_entity.type
_entity.pdbx_description
1 polymer ?
#
loop_
_entity_poly.entity_id
_entity_poly.type
_entity_poly.pdbx_seq_one_letter_code
_entity_poly.pdbx_strand_id
1 'polypeptide(L)'
;DPIPVMIMHGKNDTLFPGWGAQTSAWWAKCHGCDVTKTKTVEGGCRTYQGCASGGATVYCEGSGSHRDWPNLNRVMLEFFAHPEKFL
;
A
#
# COMPACT_ATOMS: atom_id res chain seq x y z
N ASP A 1 -14.43 -6.91 -10.27
CA ASP A 1 -13.38 -7.80 -9.77
C ASP A 1 -12.31 -7.01 -9.06
N PRO A 2 -11.73 -7.54 -7.96
CA PRO A 2 -10.64 -6.87 -7.27
C PRO A 2 -9.43 -6.72 -8.18
N ILE A 3 -8.77 -5.57 -8.08
CA ILE A 3 -7.50 -5.32 -8.78
C ILE A 3 -6.42 -5.03 -7.73
N PRO A 4 -5.15 -5.36 -8.01
CA PRO A 4 -4.07 -5.01 -7.10
C PRO A 4 -3.95 -3.49 -6.96
N VAL A 5 -3.80 -3.01 -5.73
CA VAL A 5 -3.67 -1.58 -5.43
C VAL A 5 -2.47 -1.34 -4.53
N MET A 6 -1.64 -0.39 -4.91
CA MET A 6 -0.53 0.08 -4.08
C MET A 6 -0.69 1.58 -3.83
N ILE A 7 -0.70 1.97 -2.57
CA ILE A 7 -0.78 3.36 -2.13
C ILE A 7 0.58 3.78 -1.61
N MET A 8 1.09 4.89 -2.10
CA MET A 8 2.33 5.49 -1.62
C MET A 8 2.04 6.88 -1.06
N HIS A 9 2.57 7.18 0.12
CA HIS A 9 2.32 8.47 0.77
C HIS A 9 3.50 8.85 1.66
N GLY A 10 3.80 10.16 1.73
CA GLY A 10 4.84 10.67 2.60
C GLY A 10 4.36 10.77 4.05
N LYS A 11 5.15 10.23 4.97
CA LYS A 11 4.85 10.29 6.42
C LYS A 11 4.69 11.73 6.91
N ASN A 12 5.50 12.64 6.37
CA ASN A 12 5.56 14.04 6.79
C ASN A 12 4.74 14.96 5.87
N ASP A 13 3.74 14.42 5.21
CA ASP A 13 2.80 15.21 4.41
C ASP A 13 1.90 16.01 5.35
N THR A 14 2.09 17.34 5.35
CA THR A 14 1.30 18.25 6.19
C THR A 14 0.05 18.78 5.50
N LEU A 15 -0.07 18.57 4.17
CA LEU A 15 -1.26 18.97 3.42
C LEU A 15 -2.36 17.92 3.54
N PHE A 16 -1.99 16.65 3.49
CA PHE A 16 -2.92 15.53 3.61
C PHE A 16 -2.44 14.53 4.66
N PRO A 17 -2.34 14.96 5.93
CA PRO A 17 -1.77 14.10 6.97
C PRO A 17 -2.63 12.83 7.20
N GLY A 18 -1.98 11.68 7.17
CA GLY A 18 -2.65 10.40 7.42
C GLY A 18 -3.54 9.88 6.29
N TRP A 19 -3.66 10.60 5.18
CA TRP A 19 -4.56 10.22 4.10
C TRP A 19 -4.13 8.94 3.39
N GLY A 20 -2.82 8.71 3.27
CA GLY A 20 -2.31 7.48 2.66
C GLY A 20 -2.74 6.24 3.42
N ALA A 21 -2.59 6.26 4.75
CA ALA A 21 -3.01 5.16 5.59
C ALA A 21 -4.53 4.95 5.55
N GLN A 22 -5.30 6.04 5.58
CA GLN A 22 -6.76 5.98 5.50
C GLN A 22 -7.22 5.41 4.14
N THR A 23 -6.61 5.87 3.05
CA THR A 23 -6.93 5.40 1.71
C THR A 23 -6.61 3.92 1.54
N SER A 24 -5.47 3.48 2.05
CA SER A 24 -5.08 2.07 1.95
C SER A 24 -6.03 1.17 2.74
N ALA A 25 -6.45 1.60 3.93
CA ALA A 25 -7.43 0.87 4.73
C ALA A 25 -8.79 0.77 4.03
N TRP A 26 -9.20 1.85 3.36
CA TRP A 26 -10.44 1.86 2.59
C TRP A 26 -10.38 0.83 1.45
N TRP A 27 -9.29 0.81 0.69
CA TRP A 27 -9.11 -0.17 -0.38
C TRP A 27 -9.04 -1.59 0.17
N ALA A 28 -8.35 -1.79 1.28
CA ALA A 28 -8.28 -3.10 1.93
C ALA A 28 -9.68 -3.61 2.29
N LYS A 29 -10.52 -2.73 2.83
CA LYS A 29 -11.89 -3.07 3.17
C LYS A 29 -12.69 -3.44 1.92
N CYS A 30 -12.55 -2.68 0.83
CA CYS A 30 -13.21 -2.98 -0.44
C CYS A 30 -12.77 -4.34 -1.01
N HIS A 31 -11.52 -4.72 -0.79
CA HIS A 31 -10.98 -6.00 -1.25
C HIS A 31 -11.25 -7.16 -0.28
N GLY A 32 -12.01 -6.93 0.77
CA GLY A 32 -12.34 -7.97 1.75
C GLY A 32 -11.18 -8.39 2.62
N CYS A 33 -10.12 -7.58 2.70
CA CYS A 33 -8.98 -7.86 3.56
C CYS A 33 -9.35 -7.72 5.04
N ASP A 34 -8.56 -8.36 5.91
CA ASP A 34 -8.61 -8.10 7.35
C ASP A 34 -7.81 -6.82 7.61
N VAL A 35 -8.51 -5.71 7.83
CA VAL A 35 -7.86 -4.40 8.00
C VAL A 35 -7.02 -4.30 9.28
N THR A 36 -7.13 -5.27 10.18
CA THR A 36 -6.34 -5.32 11.42
C THR A 36 -5.03 -6.08 11.26
N LYS A 37 -4.81 -6.73 10.11
CA LYS A 37 -3.65 -7.59 9.90
C LYS A 37 -2.86 -7.16 8.68
N THR A 38 -1.62 -6.76 8.91
CA THR A 38 -0.67 -6.44 7.84
C THR A 38 0.63 -7.18 8.10
N LYS A 39 1.42 -7.38 7.04
CA LYS A 39 2.79 -7.84 7.17
C LYS A 39 3.72 -6.92 6.38
N THR A 40 4.94 -6.77 6.88
CA THR A 40 5.96 -5.99 6.20
C THR A 40 6.53 -6.78 5.03
N VAL A 41 6.69 -6.11 3.90
CA VAL A 41 7.29 -6.67 2.70
C VAL A 41 8.47 -5.82 2.28
N GLU A 42 9.11 -6.15 1.14
CA GLU A 42 10.26 -5.43 0.62
C GLU A 42 10.02 -3.92 0.61
N GLY A 43 11.07 -3.15 0.95
CA GLY A 43 11.01 -1.69 0.97
C GLY A 43 10.29 -1.10 2.19
N GLY A 44 9.95 -1.93 3.18
CA GLY A 44 9.23 -1.46 4.35
C GLY A 44 7.75 -1.21 4.11
N CYS A 45 7.24 -1.59 2.95
CA CYS A 45 5.82 -1.52 2.66
C CYS A 45 5.05 -2.54 3.50
N ARG A 46 3.76 -2.31 3.66
CA ARG A 46 2.88 -3.24 4.37
C ARG A 46 1.83 -3.76 3.42
N THR A 47 1.61 -5.06 3.43
CA THR A 47 0.53 -5.67 2.68
C THR A 47 -0.56 -6.15 3.63
N TYR A 48 -1.81 -5.85 3.30
CA TYR A 48 -2.95 -6.34 4.07
C TYR A 48 -3.16 -7.84 3.82
N GLN A 49 -3.64 -8.54 4.82
CA GLN A 49 -3.84 -9.99 4.77
C GLN A 49 -5.31 -10.35 4.63
N GLY A 50 -5.58 -11.55 4.13
CA GLY A 50 -6.94 -12.06 4.03
C GLY A 50 -7.74 -11.48 2.88
N CYS A 51 -7.10 -10.79 1.95
CA CYS A 51 -7.79 -10.18 0.82
C CYS A 51 -8.39 -11.22 -0.13
N ALA A 52 -9.46 -10.84 -0.83
CA ALA A 52 -10.00 -11.65 -1.91
C ALA A 52 -8.95 -11.88 -3.00
N SER A 53 -9.08 -12.97 -3.74
CA SER A 53 -8.15 -13.29 -4.84
C SER A 53 -8.06 -12.13 -5.81
N GLY A 54 -6.84 -11.70 -6.13
CA GLY A 54 -6.57 -10.56 -7.00
C GLY A 54 -6.63 -9.21 -6.30
N GLY A 55 -6.98 -9.16 -5.01
CA GLY A 55 -7.14 -7.91 -4.26
C GLY A 55 -5.93 -7.50 -3.43
N ALA A 56 -4.70 -7.79 -3.88
CA ALA A 56 -3.50 -7.36 -3.18
C ALA A 56 -3.58 -5.86 -2.87
N THR A 57 -3.40 -5.49 -1.61
CA THR A 57 -3.51 -4.11 -1.15
C THR A 57 -2.28 -3.78 -0.32
N VAL A 58 -1.45 -2.86 -0.83
CA VAL A 58 -0.15 -2.54 -0.26
C VAL A 58 -0.09 -1.06 0.08
N TYR A 59 0.43 -0.74 1.25
CA TYR A 59 0.71 0.63 1.67
C TYR A 59 2.20 0.82 1.87
N CYS A 60 2.76 1.81 1.19
CA CYS A 60 4.15 2.20 1.30
C CYS A 60 4.23 3.62 1.82
N GLU A 61 4.88 3.82 2.97
CA GLU A 61 5.04 5.12 3.57
C GLU A 61 6.47 5.61 3.39
N GLY A 62 6.63 6.75 2.71
CA GLY A 62 7.92 7.40 2.58
C GLY A 62 8.17 8.34 3.75
N SER A 63 9.43 8.73 3.96
CA SER A 63 9.82 9.67 5.02
C SER A 63 9.64 11.14 4.62
N GLY A 64 9.29 11.41 3.37
CA GLY A 64 9.20 12.75 2.83
C GLY A 64 7.88 13.46 3.08
N SER A 65 7.81 14.68 2.53
CA SER A 65 6.62 15.53 2.58
C SER A 65 5.71 15.28 1.39
N HIS A 66 4.68 16.11 1.24
CA HIS A 66 3.72 16.04 0.13
C HIS A 66 4.40 16.10 -1.25
N ARG A 67 5.51 16.82 -1.37
CA ARG A 67 6.20 17.00 -2.65
C ARG A 67 7.24 15.94 -2.96
N ASP A 68 7.52 15.05 -2.02
CA ASP A 68 8.58 14.07 -2.17
C ASP A 68 7.99 12.73 -2.60
N TRP A 69 8.45 12.25 -3.74
CA TRP A 69 8.11 10.91 -4.19
C TRP A 69 8.88 9.89 -3.33
N PRO A 70 8.21 8.91 -2.73
CA PRO A 70 8.91 7.87 -1.99
C PRO A 70 9.93 7.15 -2.89
N ASN A 71 11.13 6.88 -2.34
CA ASN A 71 12.18 6.18 -3.10
C ASN A 71 11.91 4.67 -3.12
N LEU A 72 10.81 4.28 -3.75
CA LEU A 72 10.30 2.91 -3.76
C LEU A 72 9.94 2.44 -5.18
N ASN A 73 10.60 3.04 -6.19
CA ASN A 73 10.30 2.68 -7.57
C ASN A 73 10.51 1.19 -7.86
N ARG A 74 11.55 0.59 -7.28
CA ARG A 74 11.82 -0.83 -7.46
C ARG A 74 10.70 -1.69 -6.92
N VAL A 75 10.19 -1.38 -5.74
CA VAL A 75 9.07 -2.10 -5.13
C VAL A 75 7.80 -1.93 -5.95
N MET A 76 7.56 -0.71 -6.43
CA MET A 76 6.41 -0.41 -7.28
C MET A 76 6.45 -1.24 -8.57
N LEU A 77 7.61 -1.30 -9.23
CA LEU A 77 7.75 -2.09 -10.45
C LEU A 77 7.57 -3.58 -10.19
N GLU A 78 8.08 -4.08 -9.08
CA GLU A 78 7.88 -5.46 -8.67
C GLU A 78 6.40 -5.76 -8.43
N PHE A 79 5.69 -4.83 -7.80
CA PHE A 79 4.25 -4.96 -7.58
C PHE A 79 3.47 -5.04 -8.90
N PHE A 80 3.81 -4.19 -9.87
CA PHE A 80 3.16 -4.25 -11.18
C PHE A 80 3.44 -5.56 -11.92
N ALA A 81 4.67 -6.06 -11.80
CA ALA A 81 5.06 -7.28 -12.49
C ALA A 81 4.50 -8.54 -11.82
N HIS A 82 4.48 -8.55 -10.49
CA HIS A 82 4.15 -9.73 -9.69
C HIS A 82 3.29 -9.37 -8.48
N PRO A 83 2.07 -8.88 -8.68
CA PRO A 83 1.22 -8.47 -7.55
C PRO A 83 0.89 -9.63 -6.60
N GLU A 84 0.91 -10.86 -7.09
CA GLU A 84 0.65 -12.05 -6.27
C GLU A 84 1.67 -12.26 -5.15
N LYS A 85 2.87 -11.70 -5.29
CA LYS A 85 3.89 -11.77 -4.24
C LYS A 85 3.54 -10.92 -3.02
N PHE A 86 2.56 -10.04 -3.14
CA PHE A 86 2.15 -9.11 -2.10
C PHE A 86 0.85 -9.54 -1.41
N LEU A 87 0.35 -10.69 -1.73
CA LEU A 87 -0.82 -11.26 -1.07
C LEU A 87 -0.50 -11.93 0.27
#